data_ec6b38df52bb4400e8f3aaffa9b451f2
#
_entry.id   ec6b38df52bb4400e8f3aaffa9b451f2
#
_cell.length_a   1.000
_cell.length_b   1.000
_cell.length_c   1.000
_cell.angle_alpha   90.00
_cell.angle_beta   90.00
_cell.angle_gamma   90.00
#
_symmetry.space_group_name_H-M   'P 1'
#
loop_
_entity.id
_entity.type
_entity.pdbx_description
1 polymer ?
#
loop_
_entity_poly.entity_id
_entity_poly.type
_entity_poly.pdbx_seq_one_letter_code
_entity_poly.pdbx_strand_id
1 'polypeptide(L)'
;GVNIYGHPKALKRQVADARQKKQSEYGVQLSEKQKVKAMYNLLEKQFYRYYDKARRMSGVVGENLLFLLETRLDNLVYRAGFARSIRQARQMVTHGLIVVDGKRVAVRPGQVISQKESYRTNEMFKQSFQELKTFDLPYIEKSFDNWTATLTRFPQRAELPYKDEVNETNIVELYSK
;
A
#
# COMPACT_ATOMS: atom_id res chain seq x y z
N GLY A 1 -6.26 -3.94 18.20
CA GLY A 1 -6.26 -3.88 16.74
C GLY A 1 -5.59 -2.64 16.20
N VAL A 2 -5.10 -2.74 14.98
CA VAL A 2 -4.42 -1.65 14.27
C VAL A 2 -5.36 -1.04 13.24
N ASN A 3 -5.40 0.29 13.14
CA ASN A 3 -6.21 0.99 12.14
C ASN A 3 -5.48 0.99 10.78
N ILE A 4 -5.55 -0.12 10.06
CA ILE A 4 -4.84 -0.32 8.79
C ILE A 4 -5.36 0.54 7.64
N TYR A 5 -6.61 1.01 7.73
CA TYR A 5 -7.24 1.84 6.68
C TYR A 5 -7.16 3.34 6.97
N GLY A 6 -6.62 3.74 8.12
CA GLY A 6 -6.54 5.14 8.51
C GLY A 6 -7.90 5.80 8.78
N HIS A 7 -8.96 5.02 8.90
CA HIS A 7 -10.31 5.57 9.10
C HIS A 7 -10.51 6.03 10.55
N PRO A 8 -10.91 7.29 10.80
CA PRO A 8 -10.96 7.83 12.16
C PRO A 8 -11.95 7.14 13.10
N LYS A 9 -12.97 6.48 12.54
CA LYS A 9 -13.97 5.74 13.34
C LYS A 9 -13.55 4.31 13.69
N ALA A 10 -12.50 3.78 13.08
CA ALA A 10 -12.10 2.38 13.26
C ALA A 10 -11.68 2.08 14.70
N LEU A 11 -10.94 2.98 15.32
CA LEU A 11 -10.47 2.82 16.71
C LEU A 11 -11.60 2.98 17.73
N LYS A 12 -12.64 3.76 17.40
CA LYS A 12 -13.78 3.97 18.28
C LYS A 12 -14.70 2.74 18.38
N ARG A 13 -14.56 1.80 17.46
CA ARG A 13 -15.33 0.55 17.45
C ARG A 13 -14.66 -0.57 18.24
N GLN A 14 -13.49 -0.32 18.80
CA GLN A 14 -12.83 -1.30 19.66
C GLN A 14 -13.66 -1.45 20.95
N VAL A 15 -14.16 -2.64 21.17
CA VAL A 15 -14.89 -2.96 22.39
C VAL A 15 -13.87 -3.07 23.52
N ALA A 16 -14.03 -2.24 24.55
CA ALA A 16 -13.11 -2.16 25.68
C ALA A 16 -12.93 -3.51 26.44
N ASP A 17 -13.90 -4.41 26.30
CA ASP A 17 -13.94 -5.69 27.04
C ASP A 17 -13.66 -6.92 26.18
N ALA A 18 -13.14 -6.75 24.95
CA ALA A 18 -12.70 -7.90 24.16
C ALA A 18 -11.54 -8.58 24.89
N ARG A 19 -11.82 -9.66 25.61
CA ARG A 19 -10.80 -10.51 26.22
C ARG A 19 -9.82 -10.93 25.11
N GLN A 20 -8.58 -10.46 25.19
CA GLN A 20 -7.52 -10.89 24.30
C GLN A 20 -7.30 -12.38 24.51
N LYS A 21 -7.78 -13.18 23.57
CA LYS A 21 -7.46 -14.61 23.57
C LYS A 21 -5.97 -14.75 23.30
N LYS A 22 -5.28 -15.53 24.13
CA LYS A 22 -3.89 -15.90 23.89
C LYS A 22 -3.82 -16.67 22.57
N GLN A 23 -3.20 -16.07 21.54
CA GLN A 23 -3.05 -16.68 20.24
C GLN A 23 -1.87 -17.66 20.24
N SER A 24 -2.04 -18.79 19.54
CA SER A 24 -0.92 -19.68 19.21
C SER A 24 0.06 -18.98 18.27
N GLU A 25 1.28 -19.52 18.15
CA GLU A 25 2.26 -19.02 17.18
C GLU A 25 1.69 -18.99 15.75
N TYR A 26 1.02 -20.06 15.33
CA TYR A 26 0.33 -20.11 14.04
C TYR A 26 -0.73 -19.00 13.91
N GLY A 27 -1.51 -18.77 14.96
CA GLY A 27 -2.53 -17.71 14.99
C GLY A 27 -1.93 -16.32 14.84
N VAL A 28 -0.79 -16.04 15.47
CA VAL A 28 -0.05 -14.78 15.32
C VAL A 28 0.42 -14.59 13.89
N GLN A 29 1.03 -15.60 13.30
CA GLN A 29 1.53 -15.57 11.93
C GLN A 29 0.40 -15.37 10.92
N LEU A 30 -0.72 -16.08 11.11
CA LEU A 30 -1.90 -15.93 10.26
C LEU A 30 -2.50 -14.53 10.36
N SER A 31 -2.59 -13.98 11.58
CA SER A 31 -3.09 -12.62 11.81
C SER A 31 -2.23 -11.57 11.11
N GLU A 32 -0.92 -11.70 11.12
CA GLU A 32 -0.01 -10.79 10.41
C GLU A 32 -0.23 -10.86 8.90
N LYS A 33 -0.34 -12.06 8.35
CA LYS A 33 -0.64 -12.23 6.92
C LYS A 33 -1.96 -11.57 6.55
N GLN A 34 -3.02 -11.82 7.31
CA GLN A 34 -4.34 -11.27 7.02
C GLN A 34 -4.34 -9.74 7.15
N LYS A 35 -3.61 -9.21 8.12
CA LYS A 35 -3.45 -7.75 8.28
C LYS A 35 -2.82 -7.10 7.05
N VAL A 36 -1.70 -7.62 6.58
CA VAL A 36 -1.00 -7.07 5.41
C VAL A 36 -1.84 -7.24 4.15
N LYS A 37 -2.49 -8.40 3.97
CA LYS A 37 -3.43 -8.60 2.85
C LYS A 37 -4.53 -7.53 2.83
N ALA A 38 -5.09 -7.23 4.00
CA ALA A 38 -6.14 -6.22 4.13
C ALA A 38 -5.63 -4.81 3.82
N MET A 39 -4.41 -4.47 4.27
CA MET A 39 -3.79 -3.17 3.99
C MET A 39 -3.70 -2.86 2.50
N TYR A 40 -3.36 -3.87 1.70
CA TYR A 40 -3.23 -3.74 0.24
C TYR A 40 -4.46 -4.23 -0.52
N ASN A 41 -5.50 -4.66 0.20
CA ASN A 41 -6.77 -5.15 -0.36
C ASN A 41 -6.56 -6.24 -1.40
N LEU A 42 -5.81 -7.27 -1.04
CA LEU A 42 -5.45 -8.38 -1.92
C LEU A 42 -6.16 -9.68 -1.51
N LEU A 43 -6.43 -10.51 -2.51
CA LEU A 43 -6.87 -11.90 -2.31
C LEU A 43 -5.65 -12.79 -2.04
N GLU A 44 -5.89 -13.93 -1.40
CA GLU A 44 -4.83 -14.88 -1.02
C GLU A 44 -3.94 -15.29 -2.19
N LYS A 45 -4.55 -15.59 -3.33
CA LYS A 45 -3.83 -16.03 -4.52
C LYS A 45 -2.87 -14.98 -5.05
N GLN A 46 -3.30 -13.71 -5.09
CA GLN A 46 -2.45 -12.59 -5.49
C GLN A 46 -1.33 -12.36 -4.49
N PHE A 47 -1.67 -12.38 -3.20
CA PHE A 47 -0.70 -12.18 -2.13
C PHE A 47 0.40 -13.24 -2.17
N TYR A 48 0.04 -14.50 -2.34
CA TYR A 48 0.99 -15.59 -2.46
C TYR A 48 1.95 -15.40 -3.65
N ARG A 49 1.46 -14.90 -4.78
CA ARG A 49 2.31 -14.60 -5.94
C ARG A 49 3.40 -13.56 -5.61
N TYR A 50 3.06 -12.56 -4.81
CA TYR A 50 4.05 -11.58 -4.34
C TYR A 50 5.07 -12.22 -3.40
N TYR A 51 4.62 -13.07 -2.50
CA TYR A 51 5.53 -13.84 -1.64
C TYR A 51 6.48 -14.72 -2.47
N ASP A 52 5.95 -15.45 -3.42
CA ASP A 52 6.74 -16.33 -4.29
C ASP A 52 7.80 -15.54 -5.08
N LYS A 53 7.43 -14.37 -5.59
CA LYS A 53 8.37 -13.46 -6.25
C LYS A 53 9.43 -12.93 -5.29
N ALA A 54 9.01 -12.51 -4.10
CA ALA A 54 9.92 -11.99 -3.07
C ALA A 54 10.97 -13.01 -2.65
N ARG A 55 10.56 -14.27 -2.54
CA ARG A 55 11.43 -15.40 -2.20
C ARG A 55 12.54 -15.64 -3.23
N ARG A 56 12.26 -15.35 -4.50
CA ARG A 56 13.21 -15.53 -5.61
C ARG A 56 14.16 -14.34 -5.78
N MET A 57 13.86 -13.21 -5.16
CA MET A 57 14.71 -12.02 -5.21
C MET A 57 15.85 -12.15 -4.20
N SER A 58 16.99 -11.48 -4.48
CA SER A 58 18.07 -11.35 -3.52
C SER A 58 17.67 -10.43 -2.36
N GLY A 59 18.20 -10.69 -1.18
CA GLY A 59 17.92 -9.92 0.02
C GLY A 59 16.98 -10.63 0.98
N VAL A 60 16.42 -9.87 1.92
CA VAL A 60 15.52 -10.39 2.96
C VAL A 60 14.12 -10.57 2.38
N VAL A 61 13.61 -11.80 2.44
CA VAL A 61 12.32 -12.16 1.80
C VAL A 61 11.16 -11.31 2.30
N GLY A 62 11.06 -11.11 3.61
CA GLY A 62 9.99 -10.29 4.19
C GLY A 62 10.02 -8.85 3.73
N GLU A 63 11.21 -8.24 3.69
CA GLU A 63 11.37 -6.87 3.17
C GLU A 63 11.04 -6.79 1.68
N ASN A 64 11.51 -7.77 0.90
CA ASN A 64 11.19 -7.85 -0.53
C ASN A 64 9.67 -7.89 -0.76
N LEU A 65 8.96 -8.68 0.05
CA LEU A 65 7.49 -8.77 -0.02
C LEU A 65 6.84 -7.41 0.21
N LEU A 66 7.24 -6.70 1.26
CA LEU A 66 6.68 -5.39 1.57
C LEU A 66 7.00 -4.36 0.48
N PHE A 67 8.20 -4.39 -0.09
CA PHE A 67 8.59 -3.47 -1.16
C PHE A 67 7.80 -3.74 -2.45
N LEU A 68 7.57 -5.01 -2.79
CA LEU A 68 6.73 -5.37 -3.93
C LEU A 68 5.28 -4.90 -3.77
N LEU A 69 4.74 -5.05 -2.57
CA LEU A 69 3.38 -4.60 -2.26
C LEU A 69 3.28 -3.08 -2.27
N GLU A 70 4.24 -2.38 -1.67
CA GLU A 70 4.25 -0.92 -1.59
C GLU A 70 4.41 -0.26 -2.97
N THR A 71 5.11 -0.89 -3.89
CA THR A 71 5.33 -0.36 -5.25
C THR A 71 4.25 -0.75 -6.26
N ARG A 72 3.16 -1.37 -5.82
CA ARG A 72 1.98 -1.57 -6.68
C ARG A 72 1.42 -0.22 -7.12
N LEU A 73 0.96 -0.16 -8.36
CA LEU A 73 0.41 1.09 -8.90
C LEU A 73 -0.78 1.61 -8.08
N ASP A 74 -1.72 0.74 -7.73
CA ASP A 74 -2.88 1.13 -6.91
C ASP A 74 -2.45 1.69 -5.55
N ASN A 75 -1.47 1.07 -4.91
CA ASN A 75 -0.95 1.56 -3.64
C ASN A 75 -0.25 2.92 -3.80
N LEU A 76 0.57 3.09 -4.83
CA LEU A 76 1.26 4.37 -5.08
C LEU A 76 0.29 5.49 -5.40
N VAL A 77 -0.79 5.21 -6.11
CA VAL A 77 -1.88 6.17 -6.35
C VAL A 77 -2.49 6.63 -5.02
N TYR A 78 -2.72 5.70 -4.12
CA TYR A 78 -3.20 6.01 -2.77
C TYR A 78 -2.18 6.81 -1.95
N ARG A 79 -0.93 6.35 -1.90
CA ARG A 79 0.14 7.04 -1.16
C ARG A 79 0.44 8.44 -1.69
N ALA A 80 0.32 8.62 -3.00
CA ALA A 80 0.52 9.92 -3.64
C ALA A 80 -0.64 10.91 -3.40
N GLY A 81 -1.77 10.43 -2.88
CA GLY A 81 -2.92 11.28 -2.58
C GLY A 81 -3.90 11.47 -3.71
N PHE A 82 -3.80 10.75 -4.81
CA PHE A 82 -4.79 10.79 -5.88
C PHE A 82 -6.13 10.18 -5.45
N ALA A 83 -6.11 9.27 -4.49
CA ALA A 83 -7.27 8.59 -3.98
C ALA A 83 -7.32 8.64 -2.45
N ARG A 84 -8.52 8.58 -1.87
CA ARG A 84 -8.74 8.60 -0.42
C ARG A 84 -8.67 7.23 0.23
N SER A 85 -8.71 6.17 -0.57
CA SER A 85 -8.63 4.79 -0.10
C SER A 85 -7.92 3.93 -1.12
N ILE A 86 -7.43 2.78 -0.66
CA ILE A 86 -6.81 1.80 -1.57
C ILE A 86 -7.83 1.23 -2.56
N ARG A 87 -9.08 1.09 -2.15
CA ARG A 87 -10.18 0.63 -3.03
C ARG A 87 -10.46 1.65 -4.13
N GLN A 88 -10.54 2.92 -3.78
CA GLN A 88 -10.71 4.00 -4.77
C GLN A 88 -9.51 4.04 -5.73
N ALA A 89 -8.30 3.92 -5.21
CA ALA A 89 -7.09 3.89 -6.03
C ALA A 89 -7.13 2.75 -7.04
N ARG A 90 -7.51 1.56 -6.60
CA ARG A 90 -7.66 0.39 -7.49
C ARG A 90 -8.70 0.64 -8.58
N GLN A 91 -9.84 1.19 -8.24
CA GLN A 91 -10.88 1.54 -9.21
C GLN A 91 -10.35 2.54 -10.24
N MET A 92 -9.64 3.57 -9.80
CA MET A 92 -9.03 4.56 -10.71
C MET A 92 -8.06 3.91 -11.70
N VAL A 93 -7.24 2.98 -11.21
CA VAL A 93 -6.29 2.24 -12.05
C VAL A 93 -7.02 1.35 -13.04
N THR A 94 -8.00 0.57 -12.59
CA THR A 94 -8.75 -0.35 -13.46
C THR A 94 -9.60 0.36 -14.49
N HIS A 95 -10.13 1.53 -14.16
CA HIS A 95 -10.90 2.37 -15.09
C HIS A 95 -10.03 3.21 -16.03
N GLY A 96 -8.70 3.08 -15.94
CA GLY A 96 -7.78 3.76 -16.84
C GLY A 96 -7.64 5.26 -16.57
N LEU A 97 -7.90 5.73 -15.35
CA LEU A 97 -7.78 7.13 -14.97
C LEU A 97 -6.34 7.53 -14.61
N ILE A 98 -5.47 6.55 -14.42
CA ILE A 98 -4.07 6.72 -14.04
C ILE A 98 -3.18 6.20 -15.16
N VAL A 99 -2.13 6.95 -15.47
CA VAL A 99 -1.11 6.58 -16.44
C VAL A 99 0.28 6.64 -15.81
N VAL A 100 1.17 5.78 -16.28
CA VAL A 100 2.58 5.72 -15.84
C VAL A 100 3.44 6.05 -17.04
N ASP A 101 4.16 7.17 -17.00
CA ASP A 101 4.90 7.74 -18.14
C ASP A 101 4.05 7.80 -19.41
N GLY A 102 2.76 8.16 -19.27
CA GLY A 102 1.81 8.20 -20.36
C GLY A 102 1.28 6.83 -20.80
N LYS A 103 1.69 5.72 -20.16
CA LYS A 103 1.31 4.35 -20.47
C LYS A 103 0.77 3.62 -19.26
N ARG A 104 -0.05 2.60 -19.49
CA ARG A 104 -0.66 1.78 -18.45
C ARG A 104 0.20 0.55 -18.15
N VAL A 105 1.20 0.69 -17.27
CA VAL A 105 2.17 -0.37 -16.91
C VAL A 105 2.48 -0.39 -15.41
N ALA A 106 3.16 -1.44 -14.96
CA ALA A 106 3.67 -1.51 -13.59
C ALA A 106 4.73 -0.44 -13.33
N VAL A 107 4.78 0.05 -12.10
CA VAL A 107 5.66 1.18 -11.74
C VAL A 107 7.05 0.70 -11.36
N ARG A 108 8.06 1.38 -11.91
CA ARG A 108 9.47 1.20 -11.58
C ARG A 108 10.05 2.53 -11.08
N PRO A 109 11.16 2.51 -10.32
CA PRO A 109 11.82 3.75 -9.92
C PRO A 109 12.13 4.66 -11.11
N GLY A 110 11.88 5.95 -10.94
CA GLY A 110 12.04 6.97 -11.98
C GLY A 110 10.81 7.21 -12.84
N GLN A 111 9.80 6.34 -12.78
CA GLN A 111 8.59 6.51 -13.58
C GLN A 111 7.62 7.49 -12.94
N VAL A 112 6.96 8.29 -13.78
CA VAL A 112 6.02 9.33 -13.38
C VAL A 112 4.59 8.80 -13.46
N ILE A 113 3.88 8.89 -12.35
CA ILE A 113 2.45 8.58 -12.24
C ILE A 113 1.67 9.87 -12.42
N SER A 114 0.73 9.90 -13.32
CA SER A 114 -0.14 11.05 -13.52
C SER A 114 -1.60 10.64 -13.66
N GLN A 115 -2.47 11.57 -13.35
CA GLN A 115 -3.90 11.40 -13.56
C GLN A 115 -4.24 11.77 -15.00
N LYS A 116 -5.14 11.02 -15.63
CA LYS A 116 -5.60 11.30 -16.98
C LYS A 116 -6.20 12.72 -17.04
N GLU A 117 -5.81 13.51 -18.02
CA GLU A 117 -6.12 14.93 -18.12
C GLU A 117 -7.62 15.23 -18.00
N SER A 118 -8.47 14.42 -18.62
CA SER A 118 -9.93 14.57 -18.56
C SER A 118 -10.52 14.49 -17.13
N TYR A 119 -9.76 13.96 -16.17
CA TYR A 119 -10.20 13.82 -14.78
C TYR A 119 -9.53 14.82 -13.82
N ARG A 120 -8.56 15.61 -14.28
CA ARG A 120 -7.87 16.62 -13.47
C ARG A 120 -8.79 17.75 -13.02
N THR A 121 -9.89 17.98 -13.74
CA THR A 121 -10.88 19.00 -13.43
C THR A 121 -11.91 18.55 -12.39
N ASN A 122 -11.91 17.28 -12.00
CA ASN A 122 -12.83 16.77 -11.00
C ASN A 122 -12.41 17.27 -9.61
N GLU A 123 -13.25 18.08 -8.99
CA GLU A 123 -13.00 18.70 -7.67
C GLU A 123 -12.69 17.68 -6.57
N MET A 124 -13.33 16.52 -6.58
CA MET A 124 -13.12 15.47 -5.60
C MET A 124 -11.68 14.95 -5.66
N PHE A 125 -11.15 14.69 -6.85
CA PHE A 125 -9.77 14.21 -7.04
C PHE A 125 -8.76 15.30 -6.76
N LYS A 126 -9.06 16.54 -7.14
CA LYS A 126 -8.22 17.71 -6.89
C LYS A 126 -8.06 17.93 -5.39
N GLN A 127 -9.15 17.91 -4.65
CA GLN A 127 -9.14 18.09 -3.21
C GLN A 127 -8.38 16.95 -2.53
N SER A 128 -8.60 15.71 -2.93
CA SER A 128 -7.89 14.55 -2.40
C SER A 128 -6.37 14.68 -2.58
N PHE A 129 -5.93 15.07 -3.77
CA PHE A 129 -4.50 15.21 -4.06
C PHE A 129 -3.83 16.32 -3.25
N GLN A 130 -4.55 17.42 -3.01
CA GLN A 130 -4.03 18.55 -2.25
C GLN A 130 -4.06 18.34 -0.74
N GLU A 131 -5.06 17.64 -0.21
CA GLU A 131 -5.29 17.50 1.24
C GLU A 131 -4.50 16.36 1.90
N LEU A 132 -4.13 15.32 1.17
CA LEU A 132 -3.43 14.18 1.75
C LEU A 132 -1.94 14.45 1.97
N LYS A 133 -1.65 15.33 2.91
CA LYS A 133 -0.29 15.57 3.40
C LYS A 133 0.23 14.46 4.33
N THR A 134 -0.64 13.53 4.73
CA THR A 134 -0.32 12.46 5.69
C THR A 134 0.65 11.41 5.15
N PHE A 135 0.82 11.34 3.84
CA PHE A 135 1.76 10.43 3.19
C PHE A 135 2.91 11.20 2.54
N ASP A 136 3.62 11.99 3.33
CA ASP A 136 4.87 12.60 2.89
C ASP A 136 5.98 11.54 3.03
N LEU A 137 6.20 10.79 1.95
CA LEU A 137 7.10 9.65 1.92
C LEU A 137 8.36 9.99 1.12
N PRO A 138 9.56 9.65 1.62
CA PRO A 138 10.82 10.05 0.99
C PRO A 138 11.08 9.41 -0.37
N TYR A 139 10.38 8.34 -0.71
CA TYR A 139 10.50 7.64 -1.99
C TYR A 139 9.47 8.06 -3.04
N ILE A 140 8.57 9.00 -2.68
CA ILE A 140 7.57 9.55 -3.60
C ILE A 140 7.74 11.07 -3.66
N GLU A 141 7.98 11.58 -4.87
CA GLU A 141 8.05 13.02 -5.13
C GLU A 141 6.78 13.46 -5.84
N LYS A 142 6.09 14.46 -5.28
CA LYS A 142 4.85 15.00 -5.85
C LYS A 142 5.09 16.35 -6.51
N SER A 143 4.45 16.57 -7.66
CA SER A 143 4.31 17.88 -8.27
C SER A 143 2.83 18.25 -8.28
N PHE A 144 2.44 19.21 -7.44
CA PHE A 144 1.05 19.67 -7.37
C PHE A 144 0.62 20.41 -8.63
N ASP A 145 1.55 21.16 -9.24
CA ASP A 145 1.26 21.95 -10.45
C ASP A 145 1.02 21.06 -11.66
N ASN A 146 1.76 19.96 -11.76
CA ASN A 146 1.70 19.05 -12.90
C ASN A 146 0.79 17.84 -12.67
N TRP A 147 0.25 17.68 -11.46
CA TRP A 147 -0.59 16.54 -11.08
C TRP A 147 0.11 15.20 -11.28
N THR A 148 1.36 15.14 -10.86
CA THR A 148 2.20 13.96 -10.99
C THR A 148 2.77 13.52 -9.65
N ALA A 149 3.12 12.24 -9.59
CA ALA A 149 3.92 11.67 -8.53
C ALA A 149 4.96 10.76 -9.14
N THR A 150 6.16 10.76 -8.62
CA THR A 150 7.27 9.95 -9.13
C THR A 150 7.77 9.04 -8.01
N LEU A 151 7.88 7.76 -8.31
CA LEU A 151 8.61 6.83 -7.46
C LEU A 151 10.10 7.05 -7.71
N THR A 152 10.78 7.73 -6.79
CA THR A 152 12.19 8.12 -6.98
C THR A 152 13.15 6.95 -6.80
N ARG A 153 12.82 6.04 -5.89
CA ARG A 153 13.61 4.84 -5.59
C ARG A 153 12.73 3.82 -4.87
N PHE A 154 13.21 2.62 -4.68
CA PHE A 154 12.53 1.68 -3.79
C PHE A 154 12.62 2.17 -2.34
N PRO A 155 11.54 1.97 -1.53
CA PRO A 155 11.56 2.34 -0.13
C PRO A 155 12.53 1.47 0.66
N GLN A 156 13.06 2.02 1.76
CA GLN A 156 13.74 1.22 2.78
C GLN A 156 12.71 0.75 3.81
N ARG A 157 13.00 -0.35 4.50
CA ARG A 157 12.06 -0.92 5.48
C ARG A 157 11.63 0.10 6.53
N ALA A 158 12.56 0.90 7.04
CA ALA A 158 12.30 1.92 8.06
C ALA A 158 11.46 3.09 7.57
N GLU A 159 11.31 3.27 6.25
CA GLU A 159 10.56 4.37 5.64
C GLU A 159 9.10 4.04 5.39
N LEU A 160 8.72 2.76 5.52
CA LEU A 160 7.34 2.33 5.28
C LEU A 160 6.39 2.97 6.32
N PRO A 161 5.19 3.41 5.91
CA PRO A 161 4.28 4.15 6.79
C PRO A 161 3.75 3.33 7.97
N TYR A 162 3.91 2.01 7.94
CA TYR A 162 3.47 1.09 8.99
C TYR A 162 4.64 0.33 9.63
N LYS A 163 5.83 0.90 9.64
CA LYS A 163 7.07 0.23 10.08
C LYS A 163 7.00 -0.44 11.47
N ASP A 164 6.26 0.18 12.39
CA ASP A 164 6.14 -0.29 13.77
C ASP A 164 4.94 -1.23 13.99
N GLU A 165 4.11 -1.42 12.97
CA GLU A 165 2.84 -2.13 13.07
C GLU A 165 2.84 -3.49 12.37
N VAL A 166 3.83 -3.77 11.54
CA VAL A 166 3.92 -4.99 10.75
C VAL A 166 5.19 -5.76 11.06
N ASN A 167 5.04 -7.04 11.35
CA ASN A 167 6.13 -8.00 11.49
C ASN A 167 6.09 -9.00 10.33
N GLU A 168 6.81 -8.69 9.27
CA GLU A 168 6.87 -9.48 8.05
C GLU A 168 7.52 -10.86 8.25
N THR A 169 8.36 -11.01 9.26
CA THR A 169 8.98 -12.29 9.61
C THR A 169 7.93 -13.35 9.92
N ASN A 170 6.85 -12.99 10.60
CA ASN A 170 5.73 -13.89 10.87
C ASN A 170 5.08 -14.43 9.60
N ILE A 171 4.99 -13.61 8.56
CA ILE A 171 4.41 -14.01 7.28
C ILE A 171 5.33 -15.00 6.56
N VAL A 172 6.62 -14.73 6.55
CA VAL A 172 7.63 -15.62 5.95
C VAL A 172 7.65 -16.96 6.66
N GLU A 173 7.62 -16.97 7.98
CA GLU A 173 7.57 -18.20 8.78
C GLU A 173 6.31 -19.02 8.50
N LEU A 174 5.15 -18.36 8.35
CA LEU A 174 3.90 -19.03 8.01
C LEU A 174 3.99 -19.79 6.69
N TYR A 175 4.53 -19.16 5.65
CA TYR A 175 4.66 -19.79 4.33
C TYR A 175 5.81 -20.80 4.24
N SER A 176 6.72 -20.79 5.19
CA SER A 176 7.86 -21.73 5.21
C SER A 176 7.53 -23.08 5.85
N LYS A 177 6.33 -23.23 6.38
CA LYS A 177 5.88 -24.45 7.04
C LYS A 177 5.30 -25.46 6.05
#